data_2945f0e20e06667a1cb9426b8e17815a
#
_entry.id   2945f0e20e06667a1cb9426b8e17815a
#
_cell.length_a   1.000
_cell.length_b   1.000
_cell.length_c   1.000
_cell.angle_alpha   90.00
_cell.angle_beta   90.00
_cell.angle_gamma   90.00
#
_symmetry.space_group_name_H-M   'P 1'
#
loop_
_entity.id
_entity.type
_entity.pdbx_description
1 polymer ?
#
loop_
_entity_poly.entity_id
_entity_poly.type
_entity_poly.pdbx_seq_one_letter_code
_entity_poly.pdbx_strand_id
1 'polypeptide(L)'
;MLILRGTLVLSFGLLVFSPAPGHAEDFRNPEQAPPSWAQFAKLVKYRFEEWIAADETVANRFRNWVIEHSGKENGPPPTLVVRAWLNPDGTVERVNFPAFNDAGATEDLRTILKRGNVGEAPPPEMLQPLNLRFSLNLRKP
;
A
#
# COMPACT_ATOMS: atom_id res chain seq x y z
N MET A 1 -11.71 -9.67 7.85
CA MET A 1 -11.19 -9.11 8.30
C MET A 1 -10.89 -8.47 8.71
N LEU A 2 -10.55 -8.78 8.16
CA LEU A 2 -9.89 -8.11 8.51
C LEU A 2 -9.63 -7.47 8.77
N ILE A 3 -9.40 -7.47 8.72
CA ILE A 3 -8.81 -6.79 8.90
C ILE A 3 -8.64 -6.21 9.20
N LEU A 4 -8.45 -6.31 8.89
CA LEU A 4 -7.98 -5.78 9.18
C LEU A 4 -8.11 -5.19 9.69
N ARG A 5 -8.41 -4.81 9.76
CA ARG A 5 -8.24 -4.36 10.16
C ARG A 5 -7.78 -3.66 10.41
N GLY A 6 -7.17 -4.42 9.97
CA GLY A 6 -6.68 -3.80 9.96
C GLY A 6 -6.26 -3.68 10.24
N THR A 7 -5.80 -3.73 9.92
CA THR A 7 -5.18 -3.68 10.03
C THR A 7 -4.56 -3.59 10.00
N LEU A 8 -4.36 -3.84 9.60
CA LEU A 8 -3.64 -3.81 9.59
C LEU A 8 -3.42 -3.71 9.48
N VAL A 9 -3.15 -3.69 9.11
CA VAL A 9 -2.76 -3.52 9.05
C VAL A 9 -2.26 -3.73 8.93
N LEU A 10 -1.93 -3.83 8.57
CA LEU A 10 -1.38 -4.16 8.45
C LEU A 10 -1.52 -4.46 8.66
N SER A 11 -1.76 -4.43 8.37
CA SER A 11 -1.83 -4.56 8.60
C SER A 11 -1.95 -5.17 8.29
N PHE A 12 -1.79 -5.65 7.94
CA PHE A 12 -1.84 -6.30 7.47
C PHE A 12 -2.74 -6.85 7.30
N GLY A 13 -3.19 -7.16 6.90
CA GLY A 13 -3.99 -7.18 6.85
C GLY A 13 -4.80 -7.82 6.50
N LEU A 14 -5.61 -8.07 6.25
CA LEU A 14 -6.16 -8.73 6.21
C LEU A 14 -6.45 -9.34 5.58
N LEU A 15 -6.20 -8.84 4.81
CA LEU A 15 -6.38 -9.88 3.89
C LEU A 15 -6.97 -11.09 4.48
N VAL A 16 -7.60 -11.80 3.66
CA VAL A 16 -8.12 -13.05 4.18
C VAL A 16 -7.60 -14.16 3.32
N PHE A 17 -6.97 -15.09 3.94
CA PHE A 17 -6.64 -16.33 3.29
C PHE A 17 -6.83 -17.40 4.33
N SER A 18 -7.00 -18.63 3.87
CA SER A 18 -7.25 -19.73 4.76
C SER A 18 -5.96 -20.47 5.02
N PRO A 19 -5.35 -20.27 6.15
CA PRO A 19 -4.17 -21.05 6.46
C PRO A 19 -4.54 -22.52 6.61
N ALA A 20 -3.60 -23.36 6.34
CA ALA A 20 -3.83 -24.77 6.55
C ALA A 20 -4.09 -25.02 8.03
N PRO A 21 -4.98 -25.95 8.34
CA PRO A 21 -5.33 -26.17 9.73
C PRO A 21 -4.14 -26.55 10.57
N GLY A 22 -4.08 -25.93 11.72
CA GLY A 22 -3.19 -26.33 12.77
C GLY A 22 -1.76 -25.91 12.62
N HIS A 23 -1.43 -25.12 11.59
CA HIS A 23 -0.03 -24.77 11.49
C HIS A 23 0.28 -23.47 10.78
N ALA A 24 -0.46 -23.11 9.77
CA ALA A 24 -0.09 -21.89 9.05
C ALA A 24 -0.38 -20.72 9.96
N GLU A 25 0.65 -20.04 10.32
CA GLU A 25 0.50 -18.86 11.14
C GLU A 25 -0.03 -17.74 10.32
N ASP A 26 -0.84 -16.92 10.95
CA ASP A 26 -1.39 -15.76 10.29
C ASP A 26 -0.44 -14.59 10.52
N PHE A 27 0.45 -14.37 9.58
CA PHE A 27 1.43 -13.32 9.70
C PHE A 27 0.94 -11.97 9.21
N ARG A 28 -0.37 -11.78 9.10
CA ARG A 28 -0.92 -10.47 8.79
C ARG A 28 -0.71 -9.47 9.94
N ASN A 29 -0.55 -9.97 11.13
CA ASN A 29 -0.20 -9.14 12.27
C ASN A 29 1.29 -8.85 12.20
N PRO A 30 1.71 -7.58 12.08
CA PRO A 30 3.12 -7.25 11.95
C PRO A 30 3.99 -7.76 13.08
N GLU A 31 3.42 -7.91 14.27
CA GLU A 31 4.19 -8.39 15.42
C GLU A 31 4.51 -9.87 15.33
N GLN A 32 3.76 -10.60 14.53
CA GLN A 32 3.95 -12.03 14.36
C GLN A 32 4.70 -12.38 13.08
N ALA A 33 4.90 -11.40 12.22
CA ALA A 33 5.57 -11.64 10.95
C ALA A 33 7.07 -11.84 11.17
N PRO A 34 7.71 -12.70 10.36
CA PRO A 34 9.16 -12.78 10.40
C PRO A 34 9.78 -11.41 10.15
N PRO A 35 10.93 -11.12 10.78
CA PRO A 35 11.57 -9.80 10.58
C PRO A 35 11.84 -9.45 9.13
N SER A 36 12.18 -10.44 8.29
CA SER A 36 12.43 -10.16 6.88
C SER A 36 11.17 -9.66 6.17
N TRP A 37 10.00 -10.13 6.57
CA TRP A 37 8.73 -9.67 5.99
C TRP A 37 8.46 -8.22 6.39
N ALA A 38 8.70 -7.90 7.66
CA ALA A 38 8.49 -6.54 8.13
C ALA A 38 9.44 -5.56 7.45
N GLN A 39 10.69 -5.97 7.27
CA GLN A 39 11.66 -5.13 6.57
C GLN A 39 11.29 -4.93 5.12
N PHE A 40 10.83 -5.99 4.45
CA PHE A 40 10.40 -5.87 3.07
C PHE A 40 9.19 -4.94 2.95
N ALA A 41 8.23 -5.07 3.86
CA ALA A 41 7.07 -4.20 3.84
C ALA A 41 7.46 -2.74 4.02
N LYS A 42 8.44 -2.47 4.90
CA LYS A 42 8.94 -1.10 5.06
C LYS A 42 9.58 -0.59 3.78
N LEU A 43 10.34 -1.43 3.10
CA LEU A 43 10.95 -1.05 1.84
C LEU A 43 9.88 -0.71 0.79
N VAL A 44 8.86 -1.55 0.66
CA VAL A 44 7.80 -1.31 -0.31
C VAL A 44 7.09 0.01 0.00
N LYS A 45 6.77 0.23 1.28
CA LYS A 45 6.13 1.47 1.67
C LYS A 45 7.00 2.68 1.35
N TYR A 46 8.30 2.58 1.64
CA TYR A 46 9.23 3.66 1.35
C TYR A 46 9.28 3.97 -0.14
N ARG A 47 9.33 2.92 -0.99
CA ARG A 47 9.34 3.12 -2.43
C ARG A 47 8.05 3.78 -2.90
N PHE A 48 6.91 3.31 -2.39
CA PHE A 48 5.63 3.90 -2.76
C PHE A 48 5.60 5.38 -2.38
N GLU A 49 6.11 5.72 -1.20
CA GLU A 49 6.16 7.11 -0.77
C GLU A 49 7.09 7.93 -1.67
N GLU A 50 8.21 7.35 -2.07
CA GLU A 50 9.09 8.03 -3.03
C GLU A 50 8.39 8.29 -4.35
N TRP A 51 7.65 7.30 -4.85
CA TRP A 51 6.99 7.45 -6.16
C TRP A 51 5.86 8.47 -6.08
N ILE A 52 5.14 8.51 -4.97
CA ILE A 52 4.10 9.53 -4.78
C ILE A 52 4.72 10.92 -4.70
N ALA A 53 5.92 11.03 -4.12
CA ALA A 53 6.59 12.31 -3.93
C ALA A 53 7.43 12.74 -5.14
N ALA A 54 7.53 11.91 -6.17
CA ALA A 54 8.40 12.19 -7.30
C ALA A 54 7.97 13.44 -8.06
N ASP A 55 8.93 14.17 -8.59
CA ASP A 55 8.63 15.31 -9.43
C ASP A 55 8.40 14.82 -10.86
N GLU A 56 7.19 14.39 -11.12
CA GLU A 56 6.79 13.97 -12.44
C GLU A 56 5.29 14.20 -12.59
N THR A 57 4.81 14.20 -13.82
CA THR A 57 3.49 14.74 -14.13
C THR A 57 2.35 14.09 -13.37
N VAL A 58 2.30 12.76 -13.37
CA VAL A 58 1.17 12.06 -12.75
C VAL A 58 1.21 12.20 -11.24
N ALA A 59 2.42 12.08 -10.65
CA ALA A 59 2.56 12.24 -9.21
C ALA A 59 2.24 13.67 -8.77
N ASN A 60 2.69 14.66 -9.54
CA ASN A 60 2.37 16.05 -9.24
C ASN A 60 0.86 16.28 -9.28
N ARG A 61 0.19 15.73 -10.30
CA ARG A 61 -1.25 15.89 -10.44
C ARG A 61 -1.98 15.25 -9.28
N PHE A 62 -1.57 14.06 -8.89
CA PHE A 62 -2.19 13.36 -7.77
C PHE A 62 -2.02 14.15 -6.47
N ARG A 63 -0.79 14.60 -6.18
CA ARG A 63 -0.56 15.35 -4.95
C ARG A 63 -1.35 16.64 -4.91
N ASN A 64 -1.43 17.33 -6.04
CA ASN A 64 -2.21 18.56 -6.10
C ASN A 64 -3.68 18.28 -5.82
N TRP A 65 -4.22 17.21 -6.36
CA TRP A 65 -5.60 16.85 -6.07
C TRP A 65 -5.79 16.59 -4.58
N VAL A 66 -4.89 15.83 -3.97
CA VAL A 66 -4.99 15.55 -2.53
C VAL A 66 -4.97 16.84 -1.72
N ILE A 67 -4.01 17.72 -2.02
CA ILE A 67 -3.87 18.98 -1.29
C ILE A 67 -5.11 19.84 -1.44
N GLU A 68 -5.65 19.91 -2.64
CA GLU A 68 -6.80 20.78 -2.91
C GLU A 68 -8.09 20.26 -2.30
N HIS A 69 -8.19 18.97 -2.08
CA HIS A 69 -9.43 18.35 -1.61
C HIS A 69 -9.35 17.82 -0.19
N SER A 70 -8.21 17.94 0.47
CA SER A 70 -8.05 17.49 1.84
C SER A 70 -9.01 18.21 2.76
N GLY A 71 -9.69 17.46 3.62
CA GLY A 71 -10.63 18.01 4.58
C GLY A 71 -11.97 18.37 4.00
N LYS A 72 -12.16 18.16 2.71
CA LYS A 72 -13.44 18.44 2.07
C LYS A 72 -14.29 17.18 2.03
N GLU A 73 -15.59 17.37 1.83
CA GLU A 73 -16.56 16.30 1.95
C GLU A 73 -16.26 15.12 1.03
N ASN A 74 -15.90 15.40 -0.21
CA ASN A 74 -15.59 14.34 -1.18
C ASN A 74 -14.10 14.22 -1.43
N GLY A 75 -13.30 14.62 -0.46
CA GLY A 75 -11.86 14.56 -0.60
C GLY A 75 -11.29 13.21 -0.21
N PRO A 76 -9.97 13.09 -0.27
CA PRO A 76 -9.32 11.85 0.12
C PRO A 76 -9.45 11.60 1.61
N PRO A 77 -9.43 10.33 2.02
CA PRO A 77 -9.38 10.04 3.45
C PRO A 77 -8.02 10.45 4.01
N PRO A 78 -7.93 10.75 5.31
CA PRO A 78 -6.64 11.13 5.89
C PRO A 78 -5.65 9.98 5.91
N THR A 79 -6.14 8.75 5.92
CA THR A 79 -5.31 7.55 5.92
C THR A 79 -5.83 6.60 4.86
N LEU A 80 -4.90 6.00 4.13
CA LEU A 80 -5.24 5.06 3.07
C LEU A 80 -4.50 3.76 3.30
N VAL A 81 -5.20 2.64 3.21
CA VAL A 81 -4.57 1.31 3.24
C VAL A 81 -4.54 0.78 1.81
N VAL A 82 -3.33 0.49 1.34
CA VAL A 82 -3.11 -0.06 0.02
C VAL A 82 -2.67 -1.51 0.18
N ARG A 83 -3.35 -2.40 -0.52
CA ARG A 83 -2.92 -3.80 -0.60
C ARG A 83 -2.08 -3.96 -1.85
N ALA A 84 -0.92 -4.56 -1.70
CA ALA A 84 0.02 -4.68 -2.81
C ALA A 84 0.50 -6.10 -2.97
N TRP A 85 0.55 -6.56 -4.20
CA TRP A 85 1.08 -7.86 -4.58
C TRP A 85 2.34 -7.61 -5.41
N LEU A 86 3.43 -8.24 -5.00
CA LEU A 86 4.74 -8.07 -5.63
C LEU A 86 5.11 -9.31 -6.42
N ASN A 87 5.69 -9.10 -7.59
CA ASN A 87 6.26 -10.18 -8.38
C ASN A 87 7.62 -10.59 -7.80
N PRO A 88 8.08 -11.80 -8.12
CA PRO A 88 9.39 -12.24 -7.63
C PRO A 88 10.55 -11.34 -8.03
N ASP A 89 10.41 -10.56 -9.09
CA ASP A 89 11.48 -9.66 -9.54
C ASP A 89 11.42 -8.28 -8.87
N GLY A 90 10.46 -8.06 -7.95
CA GLY A 90 10.36 -6.78 -7.27
C GLY A 90 9.45 -5.78 -7.94
N THR A 91 8.89 -6.11 -9.09
CA THR A 91 7.88 -5.23 -9.69
C THR A 91 6.54 -5.42 -8.99
N VAL A 92 5.68 -4.42 -9.11
CA VAL A 92 4.36 -4.47 -8.49
C VAL A 92 3.39 -5.12 -9.45
N GLU A 93 2.87 -6.27 -9.04
CA GLU A 93 1.89 -6.97 -9.86
C GLU A 93 0.55 -6.25 -9.85
N ARG A 94 0.09 -5.88 -8.66
CA ARG A 94 -1.25 -5.33 -8.49
C ARG A 94 -1.32 -4.54 -7.20
N VAL A 95 -2.14 -3.49 -7.21
CA VAL A 95 -2.49 -2.76 -5.99
C VAL A 95 -4.00 -2.66 -5.91
N ASN A 96 -4.49 -2.58 -4.68
CA ASN A 96 -5.90 -2.43 -4.42
C ASN A 96 -6.10 -1.48 -3.25
N PHE A 97 -6.96 -0.50 -3.43
CA PHE A 97 -7.29 0.47 -2.37
C PHE A 97 -8.69 1.00 -2.67
N PRO A 98 -9.38 1.53 -1.65
CA PRO A 98 -10.71 2.11 -1.88
C PRO A 98 -10.63 3.27 -2.88
N ALA A 99 -11.50 3.25 -3.88
CA ALA A 99 -11.50 4.31 -4.88
C ALA A 99 -11.82 5.65 -4.22
N PHE A 100 -11.18 6.70 -4.74
CA PHE A 100 -11.54 8.06 -4.36
C PHE A 100 -12.81 8.47 -5.08
N ASN A 101 -13.38 9.59 -4.66
CA ASN A 101 -14.55 10.15 -5.36
C ASN A 101 -14.17 10.80 -6.69
N ASP A 102 -12.93 10.69 -7.09
CA ASP A 102 -12.42 11.21 -8.35
C ASP A 102 -11.75 10.07 -9.08
N ALA A 103 -12.32 9.69 -10.23
CA ALA A 103 -11.81 8.56 -10.99
C ALA A 103 -10.39 8.83 -11.51
N GLY A 104 -10.11 10.07 -11.88
CA GLY A 104 -8.77 10.43 -12.35
C GLY A 104 -7.73 10.29 -11.28
N ALA A 105 -8.03 10.77 -10.07
CA ALA A 105 -7.09 10.63 -8.95
C ALA A 105 -6.87 9.18 -8.59
N THR A 106 -7.93 8.36 -8.65
CA THR A 106 -7.81 6.93 -8.38
C THR A 106 -6.86 6.27 -9.37
N GLU A 107 -7.02 6.57 -10.66
CA GLU A 107 -6.15 6.00 -11.68
C GLU A 107 -4.72 6.55 -11.57
N ASP A 108 -4.58 7.81 -11.21
CA ASP A 108 -3.25 8.38 -11.03
C ASP A 108 -2.48 7.63 -9.96
N LEU A 109 -3.11 7.38 -8.81
CA LEU A 109 -2.43 6.65 -7.75
C LEU A 109 -2.10 5.23 -8.19
N ARG A 110 -3.02 4.55 -8.86
CA ARG A 110 -2.74 3.22 -9.35
C ARG A 110 -1.55 3.20 -10.29
N THR A 111 -1.48 4.16 -11.20
CA THR A 111 -0.36 4.29 -12.13
C THR A 111 0.95 4.51 -11.39
N ILE A 112 0.94 5.43 -10.42
CA ILE A 112 2.14 5.74 -9.63
C ILE A 112 2.67 4.49 -8.94
N LEU A 113 1.79 3.72 -8.31
CA LEU A 113 2.21 2.60 -7.47
C LEU A 113 2.60 1.37 -8.28
N LYS A 114 2.27 1.31 -9.56
CA LYS A 114 2.58 0.15 -10.38
C LYS A 114 3.73 0.37 -11.35
N ARG A 115 4.36 1.55 -11.32
CA ARG A 115 5.30 1.88 -12.38
C ARG A 115 6.72 1.38 -12.15
N GLY A 116 7.08 1.10 -10.92
CA GLY A 116 8.48 0.89 -10.61
C GLY A 116 8.80 -0.49 -10.07
N ASN A 117 10.03 -0.62 -9.65
CA ASN A 117 10.54 -1.82 -9.02
C ASN A 117 11.01 -1.43 -7.62
N VAL A 118 10.62 -2.21 -6.61
CA VAL A 118 10.98 -1.86 -5.24
C VAL A 118 12.46 -2.12 -4.94
N GLY A 119 13.15 -2.84 -5.83
CA GLY A 119 14.60 -3.01 -5.70
C GLY A 119 15.03 -4.31 -5.05
N GLU A 120 14.08 -5.09 -4.53
CA GLU A 120 14.35 -6.39 -3.93
C GLU A 120 13.23 -7.34 -4.25
N ALA A 121 13.56 -8.62 -4.31
CA ALA A 121 12.55 -9.66 -4.41
C ALA A 121 11.84 -9.82 -3.06
N PRO A 122 10.56 -10.11 -3.07
CA PRO A 122 9.89 -10.44 -1.80
C PRO A 122 10.48 -11.71 -1.21
N PRO A 123 10.51 -11.83 0.11
CA PRO A 123 10.92 -13.08 0.75
C PRO A 123 10.11 -14.25 0.19
N PRO A 124 10.75 -15.41 -0.07
CA PRO A 124 10.11 -16.47 -0.84
C PRO A 124 8.78 -16.97 -0.28
N GLU A 125 8.63 -16.97 1.02
CA GLU A 125 7.41 -17.52 1.62
C GLU A 125 6.52 -16.45 2.21
N MET A 126 6.76 -15.18 1.86
CA MET A 126 5.98 -14.09 2.41
C MET A 126 4.54 -14.16 1.92
N LEU A 127 3.61 -14.02 2.85
CA LEU A 127 2.20 -13.97 2.51
C LEU A 127 1.88 -12.62 1.87
N GLN A 128 1.03 -12.66 0.88
CA GLN A 128 0.60 -11.46 0.17
C GLN A 128 -0.92 -11.44 0.10
N PRO A 129 -1.52 -10.27 0.01
CA PRO A 129 -0.90 -8.97 -0.22
C PRO A 129 -0.26 -8.38 1.03
N LEU A 130 0.62 -7.42 0.82
CA LEU A 130 1.05 -6.53 1.88
C LEU A 130 -0.04 -5.50 2.11
N ASN A 131 -0.31 -5.18 3.37
CA ASN A 131 -1.23 -4.10 3.71
C ASN A 131 -0.41 -2.93 4.20
N LEU A 132 -0.38 -1.86 3.41
CA LEU A 132 0.47 -0.71 3.68
C LEU A 132 -0.40 0.49 3.99
N ARG A 133 -0.12 1.14 5.11
CA ARG A 133 -0.90 2.30 5.55
C ARG A 133 -0.14 3.57 5.24
N PHE A 134 -0.83 4.49 4.58
CA PHE A 134 -0.25 5.78 4.20
C PHE A 134 -1.06 6.91 4.80
N SER A 135 -0.36 7.95 5.24
CA SER A 135 -1.01 9.19 5.57
C SER A 135 -1.13 10.02 4.27
N LEU A 136 -2.31 10.51 4.00
CA LEU A 136 -2.54 11.42 2.87
C LEU A 136 -2.56 12.86 3.34
N ASN A 137 -1.85 13.16 4.40
CA ASN A 137 -1.72 14.52 4.91
C ASN A 137 -0.57 15.23 4.18
N LEU A 138 -0.73 15.38 2.87
CA LEU A 138 0.27 16.02 2.03
C LEU A 138 0.21 17.53 2.19
N ARG A 139 1.37 18.16 2.01
CA ARG A 139 1.45 19.61 2.14
C ARG A 139 2.16 20.19 0.93
N LYS A 140 1.87 21.43 0.63
CA LYS A 140 2.62 22.13 -0.39
C LYS A 140 4.04 22.31 0.08
N PRO A 141 5.01 22.18 -0.85
CA PRO A 141 6.41 22.41 -0.51
C PRO A 141 6.64 23.84 -0.04
#